data_ebca3108aef6746cf9d133c5da62ad9e
#
_entry.id   ebca3108aef6746cf9d133c5da62ad9e
#
_cell.length_a   1.000
_cell.length_b   1.000
_cell.length_c   1.000
_cell.angle_alpha   90.00
_cell.angle_beta   90.00
_cell.angle_gamma   90.00
#
_symmetry.space_group_name_H-M   'P 1'
#
loop_
_entity.id
_entity.type
_entity.pdbx_description
1 polymer ?
#
loop_
_entity_poly.entity_id
_entity_poly.type
_entity_poly.pdbx_seq_one_letter_code
_entity_poly.pdbx_strand_id
1 'polypeptide(L)'
;ELTFNWTNGNGIRRIIVAKQGSAVTAVPVDGVDYTDSPIFGNGTAIAPGEFVVYDGNFNSTRVEGLLPATIYHFRIYEYDGSGNTCIYLKNLFGSTSASTAVTPATQASNISFNNISGTTLQISCTPGDGKGRFIVARQGSAINITPQDFTTYVANGSFGSGTEIGTGNFVLGNIL
;
A
#
# COMPACT_ATOMS: atom_id res chain seq x y z
N GLU A 1 -1.79 -1.88 2.01
CA GLU A 1 -2.45 -1.72 0.71
C GLU A 1 -1.51 -2.01 -0.46
N LEU A 2 -2.07 -2.36 -1.61
CA LEU A 2 -1.37 -2.46 -2.88
C LEU A 2 -2.15 -1.65 -3.92
N THR A 3 -1.44 -0.82 -4.67
CA THR A 3 -2.00 -0.11 -5.83
C THR A 3 -1.33 -0.63 -7.09
N PHE A 4 -2.09 -0.96 -8.11
CA PHE A 4 -1.54 -1.40 -9.38
C PHE A 4 -2.35 -0.88 -10.56
N ASN A 5 -1.67 -0.79 -11.69
CA ASN A 5 -2.22 -0.31 -12.95
C ASN A 5 -2.05 -1.39 -14.02
N TRP A 6 -2.89 -1.35 -15.03
CA TRP A 6 -2.84 -2.26 -16.18
C TRP A 6 -3.20 -1.53 -17.47
N THR A 7 -2.95 -2.16 -18.59
CA THR A 7 -3.49 -1.75 -19.88
C THR A 7 -4.78 -2.52 -20.13
N ASN A 8 -5.87 -1.80 -20.40
CA ASN A 8 -7.16 -2.42 -20.70
C ASN A 8 -7.08 -3.26 -21.96
N GLY A 9 -7.72 -4.43 -21.94
CA GLY A 9 -8.04 -5.20 -23.13
C GLY A 9 -9.23 -4.62 -23.89
N ASN A 10 -9.88 -5.42 -24.70
CA ASN A 10 -11.00 -5.03 -25.56
C ASN A 10 -12.38 -5.25 -24.95
N GLY A 11 -12.48 -5.85 -23.76
CA GLY A 11 -13.74 -5.96 -23.03
C GLY A 11 -14.21 -4.59 -22.50
N ILE A 12 -15.52 -4.40 -22.39
CA ILE A 12 -16.11 -3.18 -21.84
C ILE A 12 -15.76 -3.03 -20.35
N ARG A 13 -15.68 -4.15 -19.64
CA ARG A 13 -15.36 -4.22 -18.22
C ARG A 13 -14.33 -5.33 -17.94
N ARG A 14 -13.82 -5.34 -16.72
CA ARG A 14 -12.91 -6.39 -16.20
C ARG A 14 -13.11 -6.60 -14.72
N ILE A 15 -12.95 -7.87 -14.31
CA ILE A 15 -12.82 -8.20 -12.89
C ILE A 15 -11.37 -8.52 -12.56
N ILE A 16 -10.98 -8.26 -11.32
CA ILE A 16 -9.71 -8.69 -10.75
C ILE A 16 -9.98 -9.59 -9.57
N VAL A 17 -9.41 -10.78 -9.63
CA VAL A 17 -9.46 -11.77 -8.56
C VAL A 17 -8.12 -11.78 -7.84
N ALA A 18 -8.15 -11.74 -6.50
CA ALA A 18 -6.97 -11.78 -5.65
C ALA A 18 -6.96 -13.03 -4.78
N LYS A 19 -5.76 -13.55 -4.51
CA LYS A 19 -5.50 -14.68 -3.61
C LYS A 19 -4.24 -14.44 -2.79
N GLN A 20 -4.26 -14.81 -1.53
CA GLN A 20 -3.10 -14.77 -0.65
C GLN A 20 -2.22 -16.01 -0.84
N GLY A 21 -0.91 -15.83 -0.91
CA GLY A 21 0.12 -16.87 -0.78
C GLY A 21 0.33 -17.78 -1.98
N SER A 22 -0.63 -17.87 -2.91
CA SER A 22 -0.53 -18.74 -4.09
C SER A 22 -1.27 -18.15 -5.29
N ALA A 23 -0.96 -18.64 -6.49
CA ALA A 23 -1.58 -18.14 -7.72
C ALA A 23 -3.12 -18.31 -7.68
N VAL A 24 -3.83 -17.33 -8.26
CA VAL A 24 -5.26 -17.44 -8.52
C VAL A 24 -5.50 -18.59 -9.51
N THR A 25 -6.44 -19.45 -9.21
CA THR A 25 -6.81 -20.61 -10.05
C THR A 25 -8.24 -20.51 -10.56
N ALA A 26 -9.08 -19.73 -9.89
CA ALA A 26 -10.48 -19.54 -10.25
C ALA A 26 -10.63 -18.96 -11.66
N VAL A 27 -11.65 -19.42 -12.36
CA VAL A 27 -12.07 -18.93 -13.67
C VAL A 27 -13.52 -18.44 -13.51
N PRO A 28 -13.86 -17.22 -13.95
CA PRO A 28 -15.21 -16.71 -13.83
C PRO A 28 -16.18 -17.51 -14.69
N VAL A 29 -17.45 -17.50 -14.29
CA VAL A 29 -18.53 -18.23 -14.97
C VAL A 29 -19.37 -17.24 -15.77
N ASP A 30 -19.64 -17.54 -17.05
CA ASP A 30 -20.53 -16.72 -17.89
C ASP A 30 -21.93 -16.68 -17.28
N GLY A 31 -22.58 -15.53 -17.41
CA GLY A 31 -23.91 -15.30 -16.84
C GLY A 31 -23.90 -15.07 -15.32
N VAL A 32 -22.74 -14.95 -14.71
CA VAL A 32 -22.61 -14.58 -13.27
C VAL A 32 -21.94 -13.22 -13.16
N ASP A 33 -22.62 -12.28 -12.52
CA ASP A 33 -22.09 -10.98 -12.17
C ASP A 33 -21.55 -11.01 -10.73
N TYR A 34 -20.30 -10.57 -10.54
CA TYR A 34 -19.63 -10.65 -9.26
C TYR A 34 -19.57 -9.28 -8.59
N THR A 35 -19.85 -9.24 -7.29
CA THR A 35 -19.66 -8.02 -6.50
C THR A 35 -18.21 -7.91 -6.05
N ASP A 36 -17.58 -6.79 -6.34
CA ASP A 36 -16.23 -6.48 -5.90
C ASP A 36 -16.17 -5.78 -4.54
N SER A 37 -15.02 -5.82 -3.92
CA SER A 37 -14.65 -4.96 -2.80
C SER A 37 -13.16 -4.68 -2.82
N PRO A 38 -12.71 -3.43 -2.68
CA PRO A 38 -11.29 -3.12 -2.56
C PRO A 38 -10.68 -3.68 -1.27
N ILE A 39 -11.48 -4.07 -0.30
CA ILE A 39 -11.01 -4.76 0.92
C ILE A 39 -10.95 -6.26 0.64
N PHE A 40 -9.73 -6.83 0.64
CA PHE A 40 -9.52 -8.27 0.43
C PHE A 40 -10.35 -9.11 1.39
N GLY A 41 -11.07 -10.08 0.84
CA GLY A 41 -11.95 -10.96 1.61
C GLY A 41 -13.42 -10.51 1.66
N ASN A 42 -13.75 -9.28 1.27
CA ASN A 42 -15.13 -8.76 1.33
C ASN A 42 -15.89 -8.84 0.00
N GLY A 43 -15.21 -8.96 -1.12
CA GLY A 43 -15.86 -9.19 -2.42
C GLY A 43 -16.32 -10.63 -2.60
N THR A 44 -17.01 -10.91 -3.69
CA THR A 44 -17.47 -12.29 -4.01
C THR A 44 -16.30 -13.25 -4.02
N ALA A 45 -16.42 -14.35 -3.28
CA ALA A 45 -15.49 -15.48 -3.37
C ALA A 45 -15.82 -16.33 -4.61
N ILE A 46 -14.94 -16.32 -5.62
CA ILE A 46 -15.10 -17.17 -6.83
C ILE A 46 -14.68 -18.61 -6.52
N ALA A 47 -13.69 -18.78 -5.64
CA ALA A 47 -13.22 -20.04 -5.10
C ALA A 47 -12.71 -19.83 -3.66
N PRO A 48 -12.46 -20.89 -2.90
CA PRO A 48 -11.93 -20.75 -1.54
C PRO A 48 -10.65 -19.89 -1.48
N GLY A 49 -10.73 -18.76 -0.78
CA GLY A 49 -9.62 -17.80 -0.63
C GLY A 49 -9.33 -16.93 -1.87
N GLU A 50 -10.18 -16.97 -2.90
CA GLU A 50 -10.04 -16.20 -4.14
C GLU A 50 -11.21 -15.20 -4.26
N PHE A 51 -10.92 -13.91 -4.07
CA PHE A 51 -11.94 -12.86 -3.94
C PHE A 51 -11.87 -11.85 -5.07
N VAL A 52 -13.03 -11.39 -5.54
CA VAL A 52 -13.12 -10.28 -6.51
C VAL A 52 -12.81 -8.97 -5.77
N VAL A 53 -11.72 -8.31 -6.15
CA VAL A 53 -11.24 -7.08 -5.53
C VAL A 53 -11.47 -5.84 -6.40
N TYR A 54 -11.91 -6.03 -7.61
CA TYR A 54 -12.26 -4.97 -8.54
C TYR A 54 -13.23 -5.50 -9.61
N ASP A 55 -14.23 -4.68 -9.95
CA ASP A 55 -15.07 -4.78 -11.13
C ASP A 55 -15.32 -3.39 -11.71
N GLY A 56 -14.96 -3.17 -12.96
CA GLY A 56 -15.14 -1.87 -13.59
C GLY A 56 -14.44 -1.72 -14.93
N ASN A 57 -14.39 -0.46 -15.39
CA ASN A 57 -13.81 -0.06 -16.68
C ASN A 57 -12.55 0.81 -16.57
N PHE A 58 -12.11 1.16 -15.36
CA PHE A 58 -10.86 1.87 -15.15
C PHE A 58 -9.65 0.96 -15.41
N ASN A 59 -8.46 1.52 -15.34
CA ASN A 59 -7.17 0.87 -15.56
C ASN A 59 -6.26 0.88 -14.32
N SER A 60 -6.84 1.18 -13.16
CA SER A 60 -6.14 1.16 -11.88
C SER A 60 -7.08 0.81 -10.75
N THR A 61 -6.55 0.19 -9.69
CA THR A 61 -7.26 -0.04 -8.44
C THR A 61 -6.31 -0.09 -7.26
N ARG A 62 -6.88 0.06 -6.07
CA ARG A 62 -6.20 -0.12 -4.79
C ARG A 62 -6.86 -1.27 -4.04
N VAL A 63 -6.04 -2.17 -3.48
CA VAL A 63 -6.51 -3.27 -2.65
C VAL A 63 -6.04 -3.07 -1.22
N GLU A 64 -6.97 -3.16 -0.29
CA GLU A 64 -6.81 -2.92 1.14
C GLU A 64 -7.09 -4.19 1.96
N GLY A 65 -6.99 -4.10 3.30
CA GLY A 65 -7.24 -5.25 4.19
C GLY A 65 -6.16 -6.34 4.09
N LEU A 66 -5.00 -6.03 3.51
CA LEU A 66 -3.92 -6.98 3.30
C LEU A 66 -3.04 -7.10 4.56
N LEU A 67 -2.59 -8.30 4.84
CA LEU A 67 -1.61 -8.57 5.91
C LEU A 67 -0.21 -8.04 5.51
N PRO A 68 0.60 -7.55 6.45
CA PRO A 68 1.99 -7.16 6.16
C PRO A 68 2.84 -8.37 5.82
N ALA A 69 3.99 -8.12 5.15
CA ALA A 69 4.96 -9.14 4.75
C ALA A 69 4.36 -10.35 3.99
N THR A 70 3.29 -10.11 3.23
CA THR A 70 2.49 -11.17 2.62
C THR A 70 2.43 -10.99 1.11
N ILE A 71 2.65 -12.08 0.36
CA ILE A 71 2.49 -12.08 -1.09
C ILE A 71 1.02 -12.28 -1.46
N TYR A 72 0.54 -11.50 -2.40
CA TYR A 72 -0.78 -11.64 -3.02
C TYR A 72 -0.62 -11.81 -4.52
N HIS A 73 -1.43 -12.69 -5.10
CA HIS A 73 -1.48 -12.99 -6.51
C HIS A 73 -2.80 -12.47 -7.08
N PHE A 74 -2.75 -11.98 -8.31
CA PHE A 74 -3.89 -11.35 -8.96
C PHE A 74 -4.06 -11.92 -10.36
N ARG A 75 -5.32 -12.09 -10.81
CA ARG A 75 -5.72 -12.30 -12.20
C ARG A 75 -6.74 -11.27 -12.61
N ILE A 76 -6.61 -10.79 -13.84
CA ILE A 76 -7.56 -9.89 -14.48
C ILE A 76 -8.24 -10.61 -15.65
N TYR A 77 -9.55 -10.51 -15.71
CA TYR A 77 -10.38 -11.07 -16.77
C TYR A 77 -11.20 -9.94 -17.39
N GLU A 78 -11.09 -9.75 -18.70
CA GLU A 78 -11.96 -8.88 -19.47
C GLU A 78 -13.32 -9.55 -19.67
N TYR A 79 -14.39 -8.74 -19.74
CA TYR A 79 -15.72 -9.24 -20.03
C TYR A 79 -16.63 -8.19 -20.66
N ASP A 80 -17.70 -8.66 -21.29
CA ASP A 80 -18.81 -7.88 -21.82
C ASP A 80 -20.12 -8.34 -21.21
N GLY A 81 -21.14 -7.49 -21.27
CA GLY A 81 -22.47 -7.76 -20.73
C GLY A 81 -22.64 -7.31 -19.27
N SER A 82 -23.75 -7.70 -18.68
CA SER A 82 -24.10 -7.43 -17.28
C SER A 82 -25.11 -8.46 -16.77
N GLY A 83 -25.12 -8.73 -15.47
CA GLY A 83 -26.01 -9.71 -14.86
C GLY A 83 -25.84 -11.10 -15.53
N ASN A 84 -26.93 -11.70 -15.95
CA ASN A 84 -26.94 -13.01 -16.59
C ASN A 84 -26.44 -13.02 -18.06
N THR A 85 -26.02 -11.87 -18.58
CA THR A 85 -25.44 -11.76 -19.94
C THR A 85 -23.92 -11.56 -19.93
N CYS A 86 -23.27 -11.61 -18.76
CA CYS A 86 -21.81 -11.51 -18.67
C CYS A 86 -21.14 -12.62 -19.44
N ILE A 87 -20.16 -12.28 -20.29
CA ILE A 87 -19.31 -13.23 -21.02
C ILE A 87 -17.86 -12.88 -20.78
N TYR A 88 -17.12 -13.77 -20.13
CA TYR A 88 -15.73 -13.58 -19.71
C TYR A 88 -14.73 -14.13 -20.71
N LEU A 89 -13.65 -13.38 -20.98
CA LEU A 89 -12.50 -13.88 -21.72
C LEU A 89 -11.65 -14.77 -20.80
N LYS A 90 -11.92 -16.09 -20.82
CA LYS A 90 -11.37 -17.04 -19.84
C LYS A 90 -10.01 -17.62 -20.21
N ASN A 91 -9.70 -17.68 -21.50
CA ASN A 91 -8.49 -18.33 -22.02
C ASN A 91 -7.28 -17.39 -22.11
N LEU A 92 -7.53 -16.07 -22.03
CA LEU A 92 -6.51 -15.04 -21.99
C LEU A 92 -6.77 -14.16 -20.79
N PHE A 93 -5.84 -14.12 -19.84
CA PHE A 93 -5.93 -13.30 -18.63
C PHE A 93 -4.58 -12.68 -18.31
N GLY A 94 -4.57 -11.50 -17.74
CA GLY A 94 -3.39 -10.93 -17.12
C GLY A 94 -3.16 -11.53 -15.74
N SER A 95 -1.91 -11.74 -15.34
CA SER A 95 -1.58 -12.20 -13.99
C SER A 95 -0.35 -11.47 -13.45
N THR A 96 -0.35 -11.22 -12.14
CA THR A 96 0.78 -10.60 -11.44
C THR A 96 0.76 -11.00 -9.97
N SER A 97 1.84 -10.69 -9.27
CA SER A 97 1.91 -10.81 -7.80
C SER A 97 2.69 -9.64 -7.20
N ALA A 98 2.36 -9.31 -5.96
CA ALA A 98 3.07 -8.32 -5.19
C ALA A 98 3.09 -8.68 -3.72
N SER A 99 4.15 -8.28 -3.02
CA SER A 99 4.24 -8.42 -1.56
C SER A 99 3.92 -7.09 -0.90
N THR A 100 3.19 -7.17 0.20
CA THR A 100 2.99 -6.01 1.07
C THR A 100 4.29 -5.65 1.80
N ALA A 101 4.38 -4.42 2.29
CA ALA A 101 5.54 -3.96 3.02
C ALA A 101 5.76 -4.77 4.31
N VAL A 102 7.03 -4.93 4.66
CA VAL A 102 7.46 -5.51 5.94
C VAL A 102 7.61 -4.37 6.95
N THR A 103 7.10 -4.56 8.16
CA THR A 103 7.39 -3.63 9.26
C THR A 103 8.88 -3.75 9.61
N PRO A 104 9.63 -2.63 9.71
CA PRO A 104 11.02 -2.67 10.14
C PRO A 104 11.15 -3.30 11.54
N ALA A 105 12.12 -4.17 11.73
CA ALA A 105 12.38 -4.86 12.99
C ALA A 105 13.45 -4.14 13.83
N THR A 106 14.34 -3.38 13.19
CA THR A 106 15.47 -2.70 13.84
C THR A 106 15.32 -1.19 13.68
N GLN A 107 15.29 -0.49 14.79
CA GLN A 107 15.27 0.97 14.82
C GLN A 107 16.65 1.57 14.54
N ALA A 108 16.68 2.81 14.05
CA ALA A 108 17.88 3.62 14.03
C ALA A 108 18.40 3.82 15.47
N SER A 109 19.71 3.77 15.65
CA SER A 109 20.39 3.80 16.94
C SER A 109 21.57 4.78 16.93
N ASN A 110 22.26 4.90 18.06
CA ASN A 110 23.47 5.75 18.20
C ASN A 110 23.24 7.19 17.70
N ILE A 111 22.11 7.79 18.08
CA ILE A 111 21.82 9.17 17.73
C ILE A 111 22.85 10.07 18.38
N SER A 112 23.53 10.88 17.58
CA SER A 112 24.55 11.83 18.01
C SER A 112 24.34 13.20 17.40
N PHE A 113 24.84 14.20 18.09
CA PHE A 113 24.76 15.60 17.67
C PHE A 113 26.17 16.15 17.41
N ASN A 114 26.36 16.74 16.24
CA ASN A 114 27.62 17.31 15.79
C ASN A 114 27.39 18.76 15.33
N ASN A 115 28.50 19.51 15.19
CA ASN A 115 28.48 20.88 14.67
C ASN A 115 27.45 21.79 15.39
N ILE A 116 27.39 21.67 16.72
CA ILE A 116 26.47 22.44 17.54
C ILE A 116 26.91 23.92 17.58
N SER A 117 26.00 24.80 17.22
CA SER A 117 26.16 26.27 17.34
C SER A 117 25.01 26.86 18.15
N GLY A 118 24.93 28.20 18.23
CA GLY A 118 23.83 28.87 18.93
C GLY A 118 22.44 28.59 18.34
N THR A 119 22.35 28.24 17.05
CA THR A 119 21.08 28.09 16.33
C THR A 119 20.98 26.86 15.47
N THR A 120 22.07 26.08 15.34
CA THR A 120 22.11 24.91 14.47
C THR A 120 22.77 23.70 15.15
N LEU A 121 22.38 22.52 14.75
CA LEU A 121 23.03 21.28 15.10
C LEU A 121 22.87 20.28 13.92
N GLN A 122 23.80 19.35 13.84
CA GLN A 122 23.73 18.23 12.90
C GLN A 122 23.38 16.96 13.67
N ILE A 123 22.43 16.19 13.15
CA ILE A 123 22.00 14.90 13.72
C ILE A 123 22.57 13.77 12.87
N SER A 124 23.18 12.80 13.51
CA SER A 124 23.69 11.56 12.91
C SER A 124 23.13 10.35 13.65
N CYS A 125 22.93 9.23 12.97
CA CYS A 125 22.51 7.98 13.58
C CYS A 125 23.04 6.77 12.78
N THR A 126 23.09 5.62 13.43
CA THR A 126 23.22 4.34 12.74
C THR A 126 21.86 3.93 12.19
N PRO A 127 21.72 3.68 10.87
CA PRO A 127 20.46 3.27 10.27
C PRO A 127 19.92 1.96 10.87
N GLY A 128 18.59 1.85 10.99
CA GLY A 128 17.90 0.57 11.14
C GLY A 128 17.67 -0.12 9.79
N ASP A 129 16.84 -1.15 9.77
CA ASP A 129 16.55 -1.96 8.56
C ASP A 129 15.39 -1.41 7.71
N GLY A 130 14.73 -0.34 8.15
CA GLY A 130 13.69 0.34 7.37
C GLY A 130 14.25 1.00 6.10
N LYS A 131 13.47 0.95 5.00
CA LYS A 131 13.83 1.59 3.71
C LYS A 131 13.96 3.11 3.80
N GLY A 132 13.26 3.73 4.72
CA GLY A 132 13.31 5.16 4.99
C GLY A 132 13.19 5.43 6.48
N ARG A 133 13.59 6.62 6.90
CA ARG A 133 13.46 7.10 8.28
C ARG A 133 13.27 8.59 8.29
N PHE A 134 12.57 9.10 9.28
CA PHE A 134 12.48 10.52 9.51
C PHE A 134 12.81 10.86 10.97
N ILE A 135 13.20 12.10 11.18
CA ILE A 135 13.57 12.63 12.49
C ILE A 135 12.44 13.54 12.95
N VAL A 136 11.96 13.32 14.16
CA VAL A 136 11.04 14.23 14.84
C VAL A 136 11.78 14.96 15.94
N ALA A 137 11.53 16.26 16.06
CA ALA A 137 12.06 17.06 17.16
C ALA A 137 10.95 17.85 17.85
N ARG A 138 11.14 18.09 19.13
CA ARG A 138 10.29 18.92 19.97
C ARG A 138 11.15 19.81 20.85
N GLN A 139 10.74 21.06 21.03
CA GLN A 139 11.44 22.01 21.90
C GLN A 139 10.93 21.89 23.33
N GLY A 140 11.85 21.88 24.31
CA GLY A 140 11.54 22.03 25.73
C GLY A 140 10.94 20.82 26.42
N SER A 141 10.58 19.77 25.72
CA SER A 141 10.02 18.55 26.31
C SER A 141 10.27 17.32 25.44
N ALA A 142 10.08 16.12 26.02
CA ALA A 142 10.21 14.88 25.28
C ALA A 142 9.14 14.76 24.17
N ILE A 143 9.49 14.03 23.10
CA ILE A 143 8.55 13.65 22.04
C ILE A 143 7.50 12.72 22.64
N ASN A 144 6.23 13.02 22.38
CA ASN A 144 5.08 12.32 22.97
C ASN A 144 4.06 11.86 21.93
N ILE A 145 4.53 11.64 20.71
CA ILE A 145 3.69 11.17 19.58
C ILE A 145 4.25 9.89 18.97
N THR A 146 3.38 9.16 18.31
CA THR A 146 3.72 8.02 17.45
C THR A 146 3.28 8.34 16.02
N PRO A 147 4.15 8.13 15.02
CA PRO A 147 3.75 8.26 13.63
C PRO A 147 2.62 7.29 13.28
N GLN A 148 1.78 7.68 12.33
CA GLN A 148 0.70 6.85 11.82
C GLN A 148 1.12 6.18 10.51
N ASP A 149 0.79 4.91 10.37
CA ASP A 149 0.95 4.18 9.12
C ASP A 149 0.12 4.83 8.00
N PHE A 150 0.58 4.68 6.77
CA PHE A 150 -0.07 5.23 5.56
C PHE A 150 -0.17 6.75 5.51
N THR A 151 0.55 7.46 6.38
CA THR A 151 0.59 8.92 6.41
C THR A 151 1.92 9.42 5.85
N THR A 152 1.86 10.37 4.92
CA THR A 152 3.04 11.03 4.38
C THR A 152 3.39 12.26 5.22
N TYR A 153 4.63 12.34 5.65
CA TYR A 153 5.16 13.49 6.40
C TYR A 153 6.19 14.24 5.58
N VAL A 154 6.04 15.55 5.50
CA VAL A 154 7.00 16.44 4.83
C VAL A 154 8.05 16.90 5.82
N ALA A 155 9.32 16.62 5.51
CA ALA A 155 10.45 17.02 6.34
C ALA A 155 10.96 18.40 5.96
N ASN A 156 11.45 19.16 6.95
CA ASN A 156 12.14 20.42 6.75
C ASN A 156 13.25 20.59 7.80
N GLY A 157 14.48 20.90 7.36
CA GLY A 157 15.62 21.10 8.26
C GLY A 157 15.50 22.30 9.18
N SER A 158 14.59 23.23 8.90
CA SER A 158 14.26 24.34 9.81
C SER A 158 13.19 23.90 10.79
N PHE A 159 13.50 23.94 12.09
CA PHE A 159 12.55 23.59 13.15
C PHE A 159 11.26 24.42 13.04
N GLY A 160 10.12 23.77 13.14
CA GLY A 160 8.80 24.40 13.00
C GLY A 160 8.26 24.49 11.57
N SER A 161 9.05 24.13 10.54
CA SER A 161 8.66 24.24 9.14
C SER A 161 8.28 22.91 8.46
N GLY A 162 8.62 21.76 9.04
CA GLY A 162 8.15 20.46 8.58
C GLY A 162 6.76 20.12 9.08
N THR A 163 6.23 18.95 8.68
CA THR A 163 4.93 18.49 9.18
C THR A 163 4.91 18.45 10.70
N GLU A 164 3.92 19.09 11.30
CA GLU A 164 3.66 18.98 12.73
C GLU A 164 2.86 17.72 13.02
N ILE A 165 3.45 16.79 13.77
CA ILE A 165 2.82 15.53 14.18
C ILE A 165 2.36 15.67 15.63
N GLY A 166 1.23 16.32 15.84
CA GLY A 166 0.79 16.70 17.20
C GLY A 166 1.61 17.88 17.77
N THR A 167 1.03 18.57 18.73
CA THR A 167 1.47 19.89 19.19
C THR A 167 2.95 19.96 19.54
N GLY A 168 3.69 20.76 18.78
CA GLY A 168 5.10 21.07 18.97
C GLY A 168 6.09 20.01 18.50
N ASN A 169 5.62 18.92 17.86
CA ASN A 169 6.48 17.87 17.30
C ASN A 169 6.61 18.04 15.78
N PHE A 170 7.80 18.35 15.28
CA PHE A 170 8.03 18.66 13.87
C PHE A 170 8.97 17.66 13.20
N VAL A 171 8.66 17.30 11.95
CA VAL A 171 9.53 16.45 11.13
C VAL A 171 10.66 17.27 10.54
N LEU A 172 11.91 16.94 10.91
CA LEU A 172 13.11 17.71 10.52
C LEU A 172 13.81 17.16 9.29
N GLY A 173 13.87 15.86 9.11
CA GLY A 173 14.62 15.25 8.02
C GLY A 173 14.07 13.90 7.63
N ASN A 174 14.14 13.59 6.33
CA ASN A 174 13.98 12.25 5.77
C ASN A 174 15.37 11.77 5.35
N ILE A 175 15.80 10.63 5.91
CA ILE A 175 17.06 9.99 5.54
C ILE A 175 16.68 8.68 4.84
N LEU A 176 17.00 8.59 3.55
CA LEU A 176 16.79 7.39 2.73
C LEU A 176 17.91 6.38 2.97
#